data_ba678e0d8e1fa051d641f6e3a2a42879
#
_entry.id   ba678e0d8e1fa051d641f6e3a2a42879
#
_cell.length_a   1.000
_cell.length_b   1.000
_cell.length_c   1.000
_cell.angle_alpha   90.00
_cell.angle_beta   90.00
_cell.angle_gamma   90.00
#
_symmetry.space_group_name_H-M   'P 1'
#
loop_
_entity.id
_entity.type
_entity.pdbx_description
1 polymer ?
#
loop_
_entity_poly.entity_id
_entity_poly.type
_entity_poly.pdbx_seq_one_letter_code
_entity_poly.pdbx_strand_id
1 'polypeptide(L)'
;MRRLALSIFLLGSLAGCSMQPVVQFDNPNTYCARYMIYDMCAHDADGDRITDYFFFGDDEQVFLVRDGFTPTRRPLHVCVQPIGKRLQGIANQILDPEIQASPSDARRVKTGLITEYVKLIPRISKCQIENGRGAEDADTFLDG
;
A
#
# COMPACT_ATOMS: atom_id res chain seq x y z
N MET A 1 -5.40 22.84 65.39
CA MET A 1 -6.21 21.97 64.54
C MET A 1 -5.99 22.38 63.07
N ARG A 2 -5.09 21.71 62.39
CA ARG A 2 -4.74 21.98 60.97
C ARG A 2 -5.53 21.00 60.08
N ARG A 3 -6.41 21.52 59.23
CA ARG A 3 -7.14 20.74 58.24
C ARG A 3 -6.31 20.71 56.96
N LEU A 4 -5.75 19.56 56.62
CA LEU A 4 -5.12 19.26 55.32
C LEU A 4 -6.23 18.99 54.32
N ALA A 5 -6.31 19.83 53.30
CA ALA A 5 -7.14 19.59 52.12
C ALA A 5 -6.33 18.75 51.11
N LEU A 6 -6.80 17.55 50.88
CA LEU A 6 -6.22 16.61 49.92
C LEU A 6 -6.83 16.91 48.53
N SER A 7 -6.07 17.57 47.67
CA SER A 7 -6.46 17.80 46.28
C SER A 7 -6.11 16.57 45.43
N ILE A 8 -7.13 15.82 45.04
CA ILE A 8 -7.00 14.70 44.11
C ILE A 8 -6.95 15.28 42.71
N PHE A 9 -5.76 15.24 42.08
CA PHE A 9 -5.58 15.52 40.67
C PHE A 9 -6.00 14.29 39.86
N LEU A 10 -7.16 14.33 39.22
CA LEU A 10 -7.56 13.39 38.20
C LEU A 10 -6.77 13.71 36.92
N LEU A 11 -5.69 12.97 36.68
CA LEU A 11 -5.03 12.93 35.37
C LEU A 11 -5.92 12.13 34.39
N GLY A 12 -6.68 12.87 33.59
CA GLY A 12 -7.38 12.30 32.45
C GLY A 12 -6.38 11.84 31.40
N SER A 13 -6.22 10.52 31.24
CA SER A 13 -5.45 9.91 30.16
C SER A 13 -6.18 10.15 28.84
N LEU A 14 -5.78 11.14 28.08
CA LEU A 14 -6.12 11.30 26.67
C LEU A 14 -5.43 10.16 25.90
N ALA A 15 -6.16 9.08 25.64
CA ALA A 15 -5.76 8.06 24.69
C ALA A 15 -5.74 8.72 23.30
N GLY A 16 -4.61 9.30 22.94
CA GLY A 16 -4.36 9.77 21.58
C GLY A 16 -4.40 8.56 20.64
N CYS A 17 -5.32 8.57 19.68
CA CYS A 17 -5.23 7.69 18.52
C CYS A 17 -3.87 7.95 17.87
N SER A 18 -2.88 7.11 18.14
CA SER A 18 -1.61 7.15 17.45
C SER A 18 -1.87 6.75 16.01
N MET A 19 -1.90 7.73 15.11
CA MET A 19 -1.73 7.48 13.69
C MET A 19 -0.38 6.79 13.55
N GLN A 20 -0.42 5.50 13.22
CA GLN A 20 0.81 4.78 12.95
C GLN A 20 1.54 5.50 11.81
N PRO A 21 2.84 5.75 11.97
CA PRO A 21 3.62 6.41 10.92
C PRO A 21 3.53 5.57 9.65
N VAL A 22 3.23 6.24 8.55
CA VAL A 22 3.44 5.68 7.21
C VAL A 22 4.88 5.20 7.18
N VAL A 23 5.12 3.93 6.92
CA VAL A 23 6.48 3.40 6.77
C VAL A 23 7.08 4.07 5.54
N GLN A 24 7.81 5.13 5.79
CA GLN A 24 8.56 5.85 4.78
C GLN A 24 9.83 5.04 4.56
N PHE A 25 9.86 4.26 3.47
CA PHE A 25 11.12 3.64 3.06
C PHE A 25 12.10 4.77 2.72
N ASP A 26 13.39 4.60 3.07
CA ASP A 26 14.46 5.59 2.87
C ASP A 26 14.75 5.94 1.39
N ASN A 27 13.87 5.54 0.49
CA ASN A 27 13.96 5.84 -0.93
C ASN A 27 12.91 6.90 -1.30
N PRO A 28 13.34 8.12 -1.69
CA PRO A 28 12.42 9.23 -2.01
C PRO A 28 11.47 8.92 -3.17
N ASN A 29 11.78 7.90 -3.96
CA ASN A 29 11.01 7.48 -5.12
C ASN A 29 10.04 6.33 -4.81
N THR A 30 9.84 5.99 -3.54
CA THR A 30 8.92 4.93 -3.12
C THR A 30 7.91 5.46 -2.14
N TYR A 31 6.64 5.23 -2.40
CA TYR A 31 5.55 5.55 -1.50
C TYR A 31 4.77 4.28 -1.16
N CYS A 32 4.74 3.93 0.13
CA CYS A 32 3.98 2.79 0.62
C CYS A 32 2.79 3.26 1.46
N ALA A 33 1.67 2.60 1.30
CA ALA A 33 0.48 2.86 2.09
C ALA A 33 -0.22 1.56 2.44
N ARG A 34 -0.69 1.47 3.69
CA ARG A 34 -1.47 0.33 4.11
C ARG A 34 -2.85 0.34 3.48
N TYR A 35 -3.18 -0.76 2.82
CA TYR A 35 -4.49 -1.05 2.26
C TYR A 35 -5.04 -2.28 2.97
N MET A 36 -6.04 -2.09 3.82
CA MET A 36 -6.56 -3.15 4.67
C MET A 36 -5.45 -3.82 5.50
N ILE A 37 -4.98 -4.98 5.09
CA ILE A 37 -3.92 -5.77 5.76
C ILE A 37 -2.58 -5.74 5.01
N TYR A 38 -2.53 -5.24 3.77
CA TYR A 38 -1.32 -5.22 2.94
C TYR A 38 -0.75 -3.82 2.78
N ASP A 39 0.56 -3.70 2.80
CA ASP A 39 1.26 -2.47 2.44
C ASP A 39 1.59 -2.50 0.95
N MET A 40 0.86 -1.68 0.16
CA MET A 40 1.12 -1.54 -1.26
C MET A 40 2.05 -0.36 -1.50
N CYS A 41 3.12 -0.60 -2.26
CA CYS A 41 4.16 0.37 -2.56
C CYS A 41 4.18 0.72 -4.04
N ALA A 42 4.10 2.02 -4.35
CA ALA A 42 4.38 2.56 -5.67
C ALA A 42 5.84 2.98 -5.74
N HIS A 43 6.52 2.64 -6.82
CA HIS A 43 7.93 2.96 -7.03
C HIS A 43 8.16 3.61 -8.39
N ASP A 44 8.94 4.69 -8.36
CA ASP A 44 9.50 5.40 -9.51
C ASP A 44 10.99 5.06 -9.53
N ALA A 45 11.42 4.31 -10.53
CA ALA A 45 12.78 3.76 -10.58
C ALA A 45 13.80 4.73 -11.18
N ASP A 46 13.37 5.64 -12.04
CA ASP A 46 14.23 6.58 -12.76
C ASP A 46 14.10 8.03 -12.29
N GLY A 47 13.13 8.33 -11.41
CA GLY A 47 12.98 9.66 -10.80
C GLY A 47 12.18 10.64 -11.69
N ASP A 48 11.46 10.16 -12.68
CA ASP A 48 10.66 10.96 -13.60
C ASP A 48 9.26 11.32 -13.06
N ARG A 49 8.94 10.89 -11.83
CA ARG A 49 7.64 11.01 -11.15
C ARG A 49 6.51 10.22 -11.81
N ILE A 50 6.86 9.25 -12.59
CA ILE A 50 5.93 8.28 -13.14
C ILE A 50 6.10 6.97 -12.38
N THR A 51 5.01 6.41 -11.90
CA THR A 51 5.08 5.12 -11.22
C THR A 51 5.43 4.02 -12.22
N ASP A 52 6.56 3.35 -12.00
CA ASP A 52 7.05 2.27 -12.85
C ASP A 52 6.46 0.93 -12.48
N TYR A 53 6.32 0.68 -11.18
CA TYR A 53 5.76 -0.59 -10.71
C TYR A 53 5.21 -0.50 -9.28
N PHE A 54 4.39 -1.50 -8.95
CA PHE A 54 3.88 -1.72 -7.60
C PHE A 54 4.34 -3.08 -7.07
N PHE A 55 4.61 -3.11 -5.76
CA PHE A 55 4.88 -4.32 -5.00
C PHE A 55 4.17 -4.25 -3.66
N PHE A 56 4.01 -5.38 -2.98
CA PHE A 56 3.53 -5.42 -1.61
C PHE A 56 4.73 -5.46 -0.66
N GLY A 57 4.62 -4.76 0.48
CA GLY A 57 5.74 -4.63 1.42
C GLY A 57 6.29 -5.97 1.93
N ASP A 58 5.41 -6.96 2.05
CA ASP A 58 5.74 -8.31 2.52
C ASP A 58 6.24 -9.23 1.38
N ASP A 59 6.09 -8.82 0.12
CA ASP A 59 6.53 -9.58 -1.05
C ASP A 59 7.52 -8.74 -1.87
N GLU A 60 8.65 -9.33 -2.21
CA GLU A 60 9.65 -8.67 -3.05
C GLU A 60 9.26 -8.60 -4.53
N GLN A 61 8.19 -9.30 -4.92
CA GLN A 61 7.77 -9.42 -6.31
C GLN A 61 6.94 -8.23 -6.78
N VAL A 62 7.12 -7.86 -8.04
CA VAL A 62 6.34 -6.80 -8.70
C VAL A 62 5.04 -7.38 -9.24
N PHE A 63 3.91 -6.83 -8.82
CA PHE A 63 2.56 -7.25 -9.23
C PHE A 63 1.97 -6.43 -10.37
N LEU A 64 2.32 -5.14 -10.42
CA LEU A 64 1.89 -4.23 -11.47
C LEU A 64 3.11 -3.53 -12.05
N VAL A 65 3.19 -3.42 -13.37
CA VAL A 65 4.33 -2.81 -14.06
C VAL A 65 3.85 -1.87 -15.16
N ARG A 66 4.51 -0.72 -15.31
CA ARG A 66 4.28 0.22 -16.41
C ARG A 66 4.58 -0.48 -17.74
N ASP A 67 3.75 -0.23 -18.72
CA ASP A 67 3.97 -0.78 -20.07
C ASP A 67 5.34 -0.38 -20.62
N GLY A 68 6.09 -1.35 -21.13
CA GLY A 68 7.44 -1.15 -21.63
C GLY A 68 8.54 -1.01 -20.57
N PHE A 69 8.22 -1.05 -19.26
CA PHE A 69 9.23 -0.99 -18.20
C PHE A 69 9.61 -2.39 -17.71
N THR A 70 10.89 -2.60 -17.43
CA THR A 70 11.41 -3.86 -16.85
C THR A 70 12.15 -3.57 -15.55
N PRO A 71 11.61 -4.01 -14.40
CA PRO A 71 12.28 -3.83 -13.10
C PRO A 71 13.63 -4.58 -13.07
N THR A 72 14.68 -3.92 -12.60
CA THR A 72 16.02 -4.51 -12.50
C THR A 72 16.33 -5.02 -11.10
N ARG A 73 15.65 -4.50 -10.07
CA ARG A 73 15.93 -4.79 -8.65
C ARG A 73 14.97 -5.78 -8.01
N ARG A 74 13.81 -5.99 -8.62
CA ARG A 74 12.76 -6.87 -8.09
C ARG A 74 12.27 -7.80 -9.18
N PRO A 75 12.07 -9.10 -8.87
CA PRO A 75 11.52 -10.03 -9.83
C PRO A 75 10.05 -9.71 -10.11
N LEU A 76 9.62 -9.98 -11.33
CA LEU A 76 8.21 -9.91 -11.68
C LEU A 76 7.47 -11.12 -11.08
N HIS A 77 6.29 -10.86 -10.51
CA HIS A 77 5.37 -11.93 -10.13
C HIS A 77 4.88 -12.65 -11.41
N VAL A 78 4.69 -13.97 -11.33
CA VAL A 78 4.23 -14.77 -12.49
C VAL A 78 2.90 -14.25 -13.07
N CYS A 79 2.05 -13.64 -12.25
CA CYS A 79 0.78 -13.04 -12.64
C CYS A 79 0.83 -11.50 -12.69
N VAL A 80 2.00 -10.92 -12.97
CA VAL A 80 2.15 -9.47 -13.11
C VAL A 80 1.16 -8.92 -14.15
N GLN A 81 0.55 -7.78 -13.84
CA GLN A 81 -0.39 -7.10 -14.73
C GLN A 81 0.19 -5.75 -15.19
N PRO A 82 -0.11 -5.32 -16.40
CA PRO A 82 0.27 -3.97 -16.83
C PRO A 82 -0.55 -2.91 -16.09
N ILE A 83 0.09 -1.79 -15.77
CA ILE A 83 -0.58 -0.60 -15.25
C ILE A 83 -1.34 0.06 -16.41
N GLY A 84 -2.68 -0.08 -16.41
CA GLY A 84 -3.51 0.58 -17.42
C GLY A 84 -3.51 2.11 -17.27
N LYS A 85 -3.82 2.83 -18.33
CA LYS A 85 -3.77 4.32 -18.38
C LYS A 85 -4.44 5.01 -17.19
N ARG A 86 -5.61 4.52 -16.77
CA ARG A 86 -6.37 5.11 -15.66
C ARG A 86 -5.66 4.89 -14.32
N LEU A 87 -5.18 3.68 -14.07
CA LEU A 87 -4.42 3.36 -12.88
C LEU A 87 -3.10 4.15 -12.86
N GLN A 88 -2.41 4.27 -14.00
CA GLN A 88 -1.19 5.06 -14.12
C GLN A 88 -1.40 6.52 -13.74
N GLY A 89 -2.48 7.15 -14.23
CA GLY A 89 -2.78 8.56 -13.90
C GLY A 89 -3.08 8.77 -12.41
N ILE A 90 -3.63 7.78 -11.72
CA ILE A 90 -3.84 7.83 -10.27
C ILE A 90 -2.51 7.55 -9.53
N ALA A 91 -1.77 6.56 -10.00
CA ALA A 91 -0.51 6.15 -9.40
C ALA A 91 0.53 7.28 -9.36
N ASN A 92 0.66 8.03 -10.45
CA ASN A 92 1.59 9.15 -10.51
C ASN A 92 1.26 10.24 -9.47
N GLN A 93 -0.02 10.44 -9.14
CA GLN A 93 -0.41 11.40 -8.11
C GLN A 93 0.04 10.99 -6.70
N ILE A 94 0.24 9.70 -6.44
CA ILE A 94 0.65 9.24 -5.10
C ILE A 94 2.10 9.61 -4.79
N LEU A 95 2.93 9.81 -5.83
CA LEU A 95 4.33 10.23 -5.71
C LEU A 95 4.47 11.76 -5.58
N ASP A 96 3.37 12.52 -5.75
CA ASP A 96 3.38 13.97 -5.63
C ASP A 96 3.42 14.41 -4.15
N PRO A 97 4.48 15.13 -3.72
CA PRO A 97 4.60 15.61 -2.35
C PRO A 97 3.46 16.53 -1.90
N GLU A 98 2.86 17.31 -2.81
CA GLU A 98 1.73 18.18 -2.47
C GLU A 98 0.49 17.36 -2.15
N ILE A 99 0.23 16.29 -2.91
CA ILE A 99 -0.85 15.34 -2.63
C ILE A 99 -0.61 14.63 -1.30
N GLN A 100 0.62 14.21 -1.02
CA GLN A 100 0.98 13.54 0.24
C GLN A 100 0.82 14.47 1.45
N ALA A 101 1.11 15.75 1.29
CA ALA A 101 0.95 16.77 2.33
C ALA A 101 -0.53 17.09 2.65
N SER A 102 -1.46 16.76 1.76
CA SER A 102 -2.91 16.95 1.93
C SER A 102 -3.60 15.66 2.33
N PRO A 103 -4.05 15.49 3.60
CA PRO A 103 -4.69 14.23 4.04
C PRO A 103 -5.95 13.86 3.23
N SER A 104 -6.72 14.84 2.77
CA SER A 104 -7.91 14.62 1.95
C SER A 104 -7.57 14.12 0.55
N ASP A 105 -6.55 14.72 -0.07
CA ASP A 105 -6.10 14.34 -1.41
C ASP A 105 -5.40 12.99 -1.40
N ALA A 106 -4.52 12.76 -0.43
CA ALA A 106 -3.88 11.48 -0.23
C ALA A 106 -4.92 10.36 -0.06
N ARG A 107 -5.98 10.58 0.75
CA ARG A 107 -7.08 9.62 0.92
C ARG A 107 -7.83 9.37 -0.39
N ARG A 108 -8.13 10.42 -1.15
CA ARG A 108 -8.80 10.33 -2.44
C ARG A 108 -7.99 9.50 -3.45
N VAL A 109 -6.70 9.78 -3.55
CA VAL A 109 -5.78 9.04 -4.45
C VAL A 109 -5.66 7.58 -4.02
N LYS A 110 -5.49 7.31 -2.73
CA LYS A 110 -5.46 5.94 -2.18
C LYS A 110 -6.73 5.16 -2.51
N THR A 111 -7.90 5.76 -2.30
CA THR A 111 -9.19 5.12 -2.61
C THR A 111 -9.29 4.83 -4.11
N GLY A 112 -8.83 5.75 -4.96
CA GLY A 112 -8.77 5.55 -6.41
C GLY A 112 -7.88 4.37 -6.81
N LEU A 113 -6.69 4.27 -6.21
CA LEU A 113 -5.78 3.15 -6.44
C LEU A 113 -6.40 1.80 -6.08
N ILE A 114 -7.01 1.71 -4.88
CA ILE A 114 -7.69 0.48 -4.44
C ILE A 114 -8.80 0.11 -5.43
N THR A 115 -9.62 1.09 -5.81
CA THR A 115 -10.75 0.86 -6.73
C THR A 115 -10.28 0.31 -8.08
N GLU A 116 -9.18 0.83 -8.63
CA GLU A 116 -8.66 0.33 -9.89
C GLU A 116 -7.94 -1.02 -9.72
N TYR A 117 -7.22 -1.22 -8.61
CA TYR A 117 -6.56 -2.49 -8.31
C TYR A 117 -7.56 -3.64 -8.14
N VAL A 118 -8.66 -3.42 -7.42
CA VAL A 118 -9.71 -4.42 -7.22
C VAL A 118 -10.27 -4.96 -8.55
N LYS A 119 -10.31 -4.14 -9.59
CA LYS A 119 -10.74 -4.58 -10.93
C LYS A 119 -9.77 -5.56 -11.59
N LEU A 120 -8.53 -5.61 -11.14
CA LEU A 120 -7.50 -6.53 -11.63
C LEU A 120 -7.50 -7.86 -10.89
N ILE A 121 -8.07 -7.92 -9.68
CA ILE A 121 -8.10 -9.13 -8.84
C ILE A 121 -8.62 -10.35 -9.59
N PRO A 122 -9.73 -10.31 -10.35
CA PRO A 122 -10.21 -11.49 -11.06
C PRO A 122 -9.20 -12.06 -12.06
N ARG A 123 -8.41 -11.20 -12.73
CA ARG A 123 -7.37 -11.62 -13.66
C ARG A 123 -6.17 -12.22 -12.93
N ILE A 124 -5.78 -11.58 -11.83
CA ILE A 124 -4.67 -12.06 -10.98
C ILE A 124 -5.04 -13.41 -10.39
N SER A 125 -6.24 -13.56 -9.80
CA SER A 125 -6.70 -14.82 -9.21
C SER A 125 -6.80 -15.94 -10.26
N LYS A 126 -7.33 -15.65 -11.46
CA LYS A 126 -7.36 -16.63 -12.54
C LYS A 126 -5.97 -17.12 -12.90
N CYS A 127 -5.02 -16.20 -13.08
CA CYS A 127 -3.62 -16.53 -13.37
C CYS A 127 -2.99 -17.34 -12.22
N GLN A 128 -3.24 -17.00 -10.96
CA GLN A 128 -2.72 -17.74 -9.81
C GLN A 128 -3.22 -19.18 -9.78
N ILE A 129 -4.51 -19.40 -10.04
CA ILE A 129 -5.09 -20.73 -10.15
C ILE A 129 -4.44 -21.52 -11.28
N GLU A 130 -4.29 -20.93 -12.47
CA GLU A 130 -3.66 -21.56 -13.64
C GLU A 130 -2.19 -21.93 -13.40
N ASN A 131 -1.49 -21.20 -12.52
CA ASN A 131 -0.09 -21.45 -12.15
C ASN A 131 0.09 -22.26 -10.84
N GLY A 132 -0.99 -22.88 -10.33
CA GLY A 132 -0.95 -23.82 -9.21
C GLY A 132 -0.81 -23.20 -7.82
N ARG A 133 -0.81 -21.86 -7.68
CA ARG A 133 -0.69 -21.18 -6.39
C ARG A 133 -2.02 -21.04 -5.64
N GLY A 134 -3.15 -21.27 -6.31
CA GLY A 134 -4.47 -21.19 -5.68
C GLY A 134 -4.94 -22.47 -5.02
N ALA A 135 -4.21 -23.58 -5.17
CA ALA A 135 -4.61 -24.88 -4.59
C ALA A 135 -4.05 -25.10 -3.18
N GLU A 136 -2.90 -24.50 -2.84
CA GLU A 136 -2.28 -24.70 -1.52
C GLU A 136 -2.94 -23.88 -0.41
N ASP A 137 -3.48 -22.69 -0.73
CA ASP A 137 -4.16 -21.85 0.26
C ASP A 137 -5.58 -22.31 0.60
N ALA A 138 -6.22 -23.10 -0.26
CA ALA A 138 -7.57 -23.62 -0.03
C ALA A 138 -7.57 -24.80 0.95
N ASP A 139 -6.54 -25.62 0.99
CA ASP A 139 -6.44 -26.78 1.90
C ASP A 139 -6.12 -26.37 3.34
N THR A 140 -5.43 -25.25 3.55
CA THR A 140 -5.09 -24.76 4.91
C THR A 140 -6.29 -24.14 5.63
N PHE A 141 -7.37 -23.80 4.92
CA PHE A 141 -8.55 -23.16 5.52
C PHE A 141 -9.61 -24.15 5.99
N LEU A 142 -9.49 -25.44 5.63
CA LEU A 142 -10.46 -26.48 5.97
C LEU A 142 -10.02 -27.38 7.13
N ASP A 143 -8.78 -27.25 7.61
CA ASP A 143 -8.21 -28.03 8.72
C ASP A 143 -8.08 -27.25 10.05
N GLY A 144 -8.81 -26.15 10.22
CA GLY A 144 -8.83 -25.32 11.43
C GLY A 144 -10.12 -25.45 12.24
#